data_fd33d147e4934b32fdf9bb4b0d024fc1
#
_entry.id   fd33d147e4934b32fdf9bb4b0d024fc1
#
_cell.length_a   1.000
_cell.length_b   1.000
_cell.length_c   1.000
_cell.angle_alpha   90.00
_cell.angle_beta   90.00
_cell.angle_gamma   90.00
#
_symmetry.space_group_name_H-M   'P 1'
#
loop_
_entity.id
_entity.type
_entity.pdbx_description
1 polymer ?
#
loop_
_entity_poly.entity_id
_entity_poly.type
_entity_poly.pdbx_seq_one_letter_code
_entity_poly.pdbx_strand_id
1 'polypeptide(L)'
;EEDEVAPLNSYLRWLPCVFDPAADKRQWYTQLMFAQHAANLAPVWGRSQGTGHPGITFFNRGGAPITFDPLNRLDRQMNAHLFLFGPTGSGKSATLNNILNQVTAIYRPRLFIVEAGNSFGLFGDFAARLGLTVHRVKLAPGAGVSLAPFADAWRLVDTPSQVQTLDADALDEDQTDAGMAVEGDEQRDVLGELEITARLMITGGEDKEEARMTRADRSLIRQCILDAAQHCVADERTVLTRDVRDALRERARDATLPEMRRARLLEMADAMDMFCQGVDGEMFDRSGTPWPEADITIVDLATFAREGYNAQLSIAYISLINTVNNIAERDQYLGRPIINVTDEGHIITKNPLLAPYVVKITKMWRKLGAWFWLATQNLDDLPKAAEPMLNMIEWWICLSMPPD
;
A
#
# COMPACT_ATOMS: atom_id res chain seq x y z
N GLU A 1 -15.91 -39.44 31.34
CA GLU A 1 -15.74 -40.67 32.14
C GLU A 1 -16.98 -40.83 32.99
N GLU A 2 -17.58 -42.02 33.03
CA GLU A 2 -18.69 -42.33 33.89
C GLU A 2 -18.15 -42.78 35.27
N ASP A 3 -18.65 -42.18 36.36
CA ASP A 3 -18.31 -42.58 37.71
C ASP A 3 -19.28 -43.68 38.17
N GLU A 4 -18.85 -44.93 38.05
CA GLU A 4 -19.64 -46.10 38.43
C GLU A 4 -19.57 -46.41 39.95
N VAL A 5 -18.60 -45.84 40.69
CA VAL A 5 -18.32 -46.18 42.08
C VAL A 5 -19.03 -45.25 43.05
N ALA A 6 -19.10 -43.97 42.76
CA ALA A 6 -19.69 -42.98 43.67
C ALA A 6 -20.48 -41.88 42.91
N PRO A 7 -21.44 -42.24 42.07
CA PRO A 7 -22.12 -41.29 41.21
C PRO A 7 -22.83 -40.16 41.95
N LEU A 8 -23.39 -40.45 43.12
CA LEU A 8 -24.02 -39.42 43.94
C LEU A 8 -23.02 -38.39 44.47
N ASN A 9 -21.83 -38.85 44.90
CA ASN A 9 -20.80 -37.95 45.39
C ASN A 9 -20.25 -37.05 44.26
N SER A 10 -20.00 -37.63 43.09
CA SER A 10 -19.64 -36.89 41.93
C SER A 10 -20.71 -35.87 41.51
N TYR A 11 -21.97 -36.27 41.49
CA TYR A 11 -23.07 -35.37 41.19
C TYR A 11 -23.15 -34.18 42.16
N LEU A 12 -23.08 -34.44 43.48
CA LEU A 12 -23.14 -33.41 44.50
C LEU A 12 -21.95 -32.43 44.41
N ARG A 13 -20.75 -32.91 44.00
CA ARG A 13 -19.55 -32.10 43.83
C ARG A 13 -19.62 -31.14 42.65
N TRP A 14 -20.37 -31.50 41.63
CA TRP A 14 -20.52 -30.67 40.43
C TRP A 14 -21.65 -29.64 40.53
N LEU A 15 -22.37 -29.62 41.68
CA LEU A 15 -23.37 -28.59 41.91
C LEU A 15 -22.70 -27.22 42.10
N PRO A 16 -23.32 -26.14 41.62
CA PRO A 16 -22.81 -24.79 41.87
C PRO A 16 -22.60 -24.49 43.35
N CYS A 17 -21.50 -23.84 43.70
CA CYS A 17 -21.14 -23.43 45.06
C CYS A 17 -20.82 -24.57 46.07
N VAL A 18 -20.61 -25.79 45.64
CA VAL A 18 -20.28 -26.95 46.52
C VAL A 18 -18.79 -27.33 46.45
N PHE A 19 -17.95 -26.46 45.93
CA PHE A 19 -16.52 -26.74 45.85
C PHE A 19 -15.83 -26.79 47.22
N ASP A 20 -15.23 -27.94 47.54
CA ASP A 20 -14.41 -28.15 48.74
C ASP A 20 -13.03 -28.72 48.33
N PRO A 21 -11.98 -27.87 48.20
CA PRO A 21 -10.69 -28.29 47.73
C PRO A 21 -9.99 -29.33 48.63
N ALA A 22 -10.31 -29.36 49.94
CA ALA A 22 -9.71 -30.31 50.86
C ALA A 22 -10.32 -31.72 50.70
N ALA A 23 -11.64 -31.81 50.48
CA ALA A 23 -12.30 -33.06 50.18
C ALA A 23 -11.94 -33.60 48.83
N ASP A 24 -11.90 -32.74 47.79
CA ASP A 24 -11.54 -33.10 46.41
C ASP A 24 -10.11 -33.66 46.33
N LYS A 25 -9.16 -33.08 47.07
CA LYS A 25 -7.80 -33.59 47.18
C LYS A 25 -7.73 -34.96 47.83
N ARG A 26 -8.52 -35.20 48.86
CA ARG A 26 -8.61 -36.51 49.58
C ARG A 26 -9.21 -37.60 48.70
N GLN A 27 -10.14 -37.24 47.84
CA GLN A 27 -10.84 -38.15 46.91
C GLN A 27 -10.21 -38.28 45.55
N TRP A 28 -9.03 -37.70 45.36
CA TRP A 28 -8.28 -37.75 44.09
C TRP A 28 -9.00 -37.14 42.89
N TYR A 29 -9.95 -36.21 43.09
CA TYR A 29 -10.63 -35.49 42.02
C TYR A 29 -9.82 -34.32 41.49
N THR A 30 -8.66 -34.04 42.07
CA THR A 30 -7.77 -32.97 41.63
C THR A 30 -6.59 -33.53 40.86
N GLN A 31 -6.30 -32.92 39.74
CA GLN A 31 -5.11 -33.20 38.92
C GLN A 31 -4.22 -31.97 38.90
N LEU A 32 -2.93 -32.18 39.10
CA LEU A 32 -1.96 -31.11 38.95
C LEU A 32 -1.79 -30.76 37.46
N MET A 33 -1.99 -29.50 37.11
CA MET A 33 -1.74 -28.97 35.75
C MET A 33 -1.10 -27.59 35.83
N PHE A 34 -0.43 -27.19 34.77
CA PHE A 34 0.08 -25.83 34.63
C PHE A 34 -1.06 -24.84 34.45
N ALA A 35 -0.90 -23.62 35.01
CA ALA A 35 -1.92 -22.56 34.90
C ALA A 35 -2.29 -22.26 33.43
N GLN A 36 -1.33 -22.38 32.51
CA GLN A 36 -1.57 -22.22 31.08
C GLN A 36 -2.53 -23.26 30.50
N HIS A 37 -2.43 -24.52 30.94
CA HIS A 37 -3.38 -25.59 30.56
C HIS A 37 -4.78 -25.31 31.08
N ALA A 38 -4.88 -24.87 32.36
CA ALA A 38 -6.17 -24.51 32.97
C ALA A 38 -6.79 -23.28 32.27
N ALA A 39 -5.98 -22.26 31.91
CA ALA A 39 -6.46 -21.11 31.18
C ALA A 39 -6.99 -21.49 29.78
N ASN A 40 -6.38 -22.44 29.09
CA ASN A 40 -6.83 -22.93 27.77
C ASN A 40 -8.16 -23.73 27.87
N LEU A 41 -8.50 -24.26 29.05
CA LEU A 41 -9.78 -24.93 29.28
C LEU A 41 -10.90 -23.99 29.76
N ALA A 42 -10.54 -22.74 30.09
CA ALA A 42 -11.54 -21.76 30.54
C ALA A 42 -12.51 -21.41 29.39
N PRO A 43 -13.84 -21.44 29.63
CA PRO A 43 -14.83 -21.17 28.58
C PRO A 43 -14.92 -19.72 28.17
N VAL A 44 -14.00 -18.88 28.66
CA VAL A 44 -13.89 -17.46 28.28
C VAL A 44 -13.30 -17.28 26.86
N TRP A 45 -12.64 -18.29 26.33
CA TRP A 45 -12.08 -18.31 24.99
C TRP A 45 -13.04 -19.00 24.04
N GLY A 46 -14.06 -18.29 23.61
CA GLY A 46 -14.94 -18.75 22.54
C GLY A 46 -14.20 -18.75 21.20
N ARG A 47 -14.64 -19.60 20.26
CA ARG A 47 -14.18 -19.51 18.87
C ARG A 47 -14.76 -18.23 18.26
N SER A 48 -13.93 -17.43 17.62
CA SER A 48 -14.37 -16.24 16.91
C SER A 48 -15.41 -16.62 15.85
N GLN A 49 -16.48 -15.85 15.77
CA GLN A 49 -17.50 -15.91 14.72
C GLN A 49 -17.37 -14.69 13.78
N GLY A 50 -16.37 -13.84 13.99
CA GLY A 50 -16.18 -12.60 13.26
C GLY A 50 -16.95 -11.44 13.88
N THR A 51 -17.35 -10.47 13.04
CA THR A 51 -18.04 -9.24 13.47
C THR A 51 -19.54 -9.42 13.68
N GLY A 52 -20.11 -10.53 13.23
CA GLY A 52 -21.54 -10.82 13.32
C GLY A 52 -22.39 -10.21 12.20
N HIS A 53 -21.79 -9.45 11.28
CA HIS A 53 -22.46 -8.94 10.10
C HIS A 53 -22.17 -9.84 8.88
N PRO A 54 -23.11 -9.95 7.93
CA PRO A 54 -22.87 -10.66 6.67
C PRO A 54 -21.80 -9.93 5.86
N GLY A 55 -20.88 -10.70 5.28
CA GLY A 55 -19.76 -10.14 4.52
C GLY A 55 -18.87 -11.24 3.98
N ILE A 56 -17.56 -11.03 4.01
CA ILE A 56 -16.57 -12.02 3.61
C ILE A 56 -16.64 -13.19 4.61
N THR A 57 -16.75 -14.41 4.09
CA THR A 57 -16.90 -15.61 4.92
C THR A 57 -15.68 -16.51 4.83
N PHE A 58 -15.16 -16.87 5.98
CA PHE A 58 -14.18 -17.94 6.20
C PHE A 58 -14.73 -18.96 7.18
N PHE A 59 -13.99 -20.02 7.41
CA PHE A 59 -14.33 -21.04 8.40
C PHE A 59 -13.21 -21.18 9.42
N ASN A 60 -13.58 -21.21 10.69
CA ASN A 60 -12.63 -21.52 11.75
C ASN A 60 -12.28 -23.03 11.76
N ARG A 61 -11.29 -23.44 12.56
CA ARG A 61 -10.87 -24.85 12.66
C ARG A 61 -11.98 -25.81 13.12
N GLY A 62 -13.06 -25.28 13.68
CA GLY A 62 -14.22 -26.08 14.09
C GLY A 62 -15.32 -26.15 13.05
N GLY A 63 -15.12 -25.60 11.86
CA GLY A 63 -16.10 -25.56 10.79
C GLY A 63 -17.20 -24.50 10.95
N ALA A 64 -17.14 -23.66 12.00
CA ALA A 64 -18.08 -22.56 12.13
C ALA A 64 -17.67 -21.38 11.22
N PRO A 65 -18.64 -20.68 10.58
CA PRO A 65 -18.35 -19.54 9.75
C PRO A 65 -17.80 -18.36 10.57
N ILE A 66 -16.84 -17.66 10.00
CA ILE A 66 -16.32 -16.40 10.48
C ILE A 66 -16.64 -15.37 9.42
N THR A 67 -17.37 -14.32 9.78
CA THR A 67 -17.74 -13.25 8.86
C THR A 67 -17.08 -11.94 9.27
N PHE A 68 -16.63 -11.17 8.31
CA PHE A 68 -16.15 -9.81 8.49
C PHE A 68 -16.28 -9.04 7.19
N ASP A 69 -16.35 -7.72 7.25
CA ASP A 69 -16.49 -6.89 6.06
C ASP A 69 -15.74 -5.56 6.22
N PRO A 70 -14.53 -5.45 5.65
CA PRO A 70 -13.72 -4.22 5.74
C PRO A 70 -14.40 -2.99 5.11
N LEU A 71 -15.32 -3.19 4.16
CA LEU A 71 -16.00 -2.09 3.50
C LEU A 71 -17.30 -1.69 4.19
N ASN A 72 -17.84 -2.52 5.07
CA ASN A 72 -19.05 -2.22 5.83
C ASN A 72 -18.77 -1.20 6.93
N ARG A 73 -19.49 -0.09 6.93
CA ARG A 73 -19.35 0.96 7.95
C ARG A 73 -19.72 0.50 9.38
N LEU A 74 -20.48 -0.58 9.52
CA LEU A 74 -20.83 -1.16 10.82
C LEU A 74 -19.70 -2.02 11.38
N ASP A 75 -18.82 -2.56 10.54
CA ASP A 75 -17.72 -3.42 10.93
C ASP A 75 -16.43 -2.65 11.20
N ARG A 76 -16.21 -1.56 10.46
CA ARG A 76 -15.00 -0.73 10.58
C ARG A 76 -15.22 0.48 11.49
N GLN A 77 -14.17 0.89 12.19
CA GLN A 77 -14.18 2.09 13.03
C GLN A 77 -13.68 3.33 12.26
N MET A 78 -12.58 3.21 11.54
CA MET A 78 -11.92 4.34 10.89
C MET A 78 -11.79 4.18 9.36
N ASN A 79 -11.34 3.02 8.90
CA ASN A 79 -11.00 2.82 7.49
C ASN A 79 -11.14 1.36 7.07
N ALA A 80 -10.87 1.07 5.79
CA ALA A 80 -10.88 -0.28 5.25
C ALA A 80 -9.50 -0.70 4.70
N HIS A 81 -8.41 -0.11 5.21
CA HIS A 81 -7.07 -0.57 4.89
C HIS A 81 -6.83 -1.95 5.50
N LEU A 82 -6.24 -2.85 4.71
CA LEU A 82 -6.08 -4.24 5.08
C LEU A 82 -4.63 -4.68 4.90
N PHE A 83 -4.12 -5.41 5.87
CA PHE A 83 -2.82 -6.05 5.83
C PHE A 83 -2.96 -7.56 5.97
N LEU A 84 -2.45 -8.29 4.98
CA LEU A 84 -2.43 -9.73 4.96
C LEU A 84 -1.01 -10.22 5.12
N PHE A 85 -0.76 -10.92 6.20
CA PHE A 85 0.55 -11.42 6.56
C PHE A 85 0.60 -12.94 6.58
N GLY A 86 1.69 -13.50 6.03
CA GLY A 86 1.94 -14.92 6.11
C GLY A 86 3.19 -15.35 5.33
N PRO A 87 3.93 -16.33 5.82
CA PRO A 87 5.13 -16.82 5.17
C PRO A 87 4.85 -17.41 3.78
N THR A 88 5.92 -17.66 3.04
CA THR A 88 5.81 -18.33 1.74
C THR A 88 5.12 -19.69 1.88
N GLY A 89 4.17 -19.97 1.00
CA GLY A 89 3.41 -21.22 1.03
C GLY A 89 2.24 -21.27 2.03
N SER A 90 2.01 -20.21 2.84
CA SER A 90 0.89 -20.14 3.79
C SER A 90 -0.48 -19.93 3.14
N GLY A 91 -0.53 -19.70 1.82
CA GLY A 91 -1.76 -19.49 1.09
C GLY A 91 -2.19 -18.02 0.95
N LYS A 92 -1.27 -17.05 1.09
CA LYS A 92 -1.56 -15.61 0.96
C LYS A 92 -2.35 -15.25 -0.30
N SER A 93 -1.80 -15.55 -1.47
CA SER A 93 -2.44 -15.20 -2.74
C SER A 93 -3.78 -15.92 -2.92
N ALA A 94 -3.92 -17.16 -2.42
CA ALA A 94 -5.20 -17.87 -2.43
C ALA A 94 -6.24 -17.19 -1.52
N THR A 95 -5.84 -16.78 -0.30
CA THR A 95 -6.68 -16.07 0.65
C THR A 95 -7.11 -14.71 0.07
N LEU A 96 -6.16 -13.97 -0.50
CA LEU A 96 -6.44 -12.67 -1.09
C LEU A 96 -7.37 -12.78 -2.31
N ASN A 97 -7.15 -13.77 -3.19
CA ASN A 97 -8.07 -14.07 -4.30
C ASN A 97 -9.48 -14.41 -3.80
N ASN A 98 -9.59 -15.19 -2.71
CA ASN A 98 -10.89 -15.51 -2.12
C ASN A 98 -11.59 -14.27 -1.56
N ILE A 99 -10.87 -13.40 -0.86
CA ILE A 99 -11.41 -12.13 -0.36
C ILE A 99 -11.86 -11.24 -1.52
N LEU A 100 -11.02 -11.06 -2.54
CA LEU A 100 -11.34 -10.24 -3.71
C LEU A 100 -12.56 -10.76 -4.48
N ASN A 101 -12.71 -12.08 -4.62
CA ASN A 101 -13.90 -12.67 -5.24
C ASN A 101 -15.18 -12.31 -4.48
N GLN A 102 -15.17 -12.44 -3.15
CA GLN A 102 -16.33 -12.14 -2.31
C GLN A 102 -16.64 -10.64 -2.29
N VAL A 103 -15.63 -9.79 -2.13
CA VAL A 103 -15.78 -8.33 -2.16
C VAL A 103 -16.28 -7.85 -3.52
N THR A 104 -15.78 -8.44 -4.59
CA THR A 104 -16.24 -8.12 -5.95
C THR A 104 -17.71 -8.50 -6.14
N ALA A 105 -18.15 -9.63 -5.60
CA ALA A 105 -19.54 -10.05 -5.66
C ALA A 105 -20.49 -9.13 -4.87
N ILE A 106 -20.01 -8.61 -3.71
CA ILE A 106 -20.83 -7.77 -2.81
C ILE A 106 -20.88 -6.31 -3.30
N TYR A 107 -19.71 -5.72 -3.59
CA TYR A 107 -19.57 -4.26 -3.78
C TYR A 107 -19.25 -3.84 -5.21
N ARG A 108 -18.78 -4.73 -6.07
CA ARG A 108 -18.22 -4.41 -7.38
C ARG A 108 -17.23 -3.24 -7.33
N PRO A 109 -16.22 -3.29 -6.46
CA PRO A 109 -15.26 -2.20 -6.32
C PRO A 109 -14.47 -2.02 -7.61
N ARG A 110 -13.83 -0.87 -7.77
CA ARG A 110 -12.78 -0.71 -8.76
C ARG A 110 -11.48 -1.24 -8.17
N LEU A 111 -10.88 -2.24 -8.81
CA LEU A 111 -9.68 -2.93 -8.31
C LEU A 111 -8.45 -2.54 -9.13
N PHE A 112 -7.39 -2.17 -8.42
CA PHE A 112 -6.03 -2.04 -8.96
C PHE A 112 -5.14 -3.05 -8.23
N ILE A 113 -4.68 -4.07 -8.94
CA ILE A 113 -3.88 -5.15 -8.37
C ILE A 113 -2.47 -5.04 -8.93
N VAL A 114 -1.51 -4.82 -8.04
CA VAL A 114 -0.08 -4.81 -8.34
C VAL A 114 0.52 -6.11 -7.87
N GLU A 115 1.05 -6.89 -8.80
CA GLU A 115 1.60 -8.21 -8.53
C GLU A 115 2.98 -8.41 -9.20
N ALA A 116 3.68 -9.43 -8.73
CA ALA A 116 4.89 -9.93 -9.37
C ALA A 116 4.79 -11.45 -9.52
N GLY A 117 4.24 -11.94 -10.68
CA GLY A 117 4.22 -13.37 -10.96
C GLY A 117 2.87 -13.98 -11.33
N ASN A 118 1.91 -13.20 -11.79
CA ASN A 118 0.62 -13.67 -12.33
C ASN A 118 -0.25 -14.47 -11.34
N SER A 119 -0.22 -14.09 -10.06
CA SER A 119 -1.03 -14.74 -9.00
C SER A 119 -2.53 -14.48 -9.15
N PHE A 120 -2.91 -13.38 -9.82
CA PHE A 120 -4.31 -12.95 -10.00
C PHE A 120 -4.85 -13.17 -11.42
N GLY A 121 -4.10 -13.85 -12.28
CA GLY A 121 -4.54 -14.12 -13.64
C GLY A 121 -5.87 -14.88 -13.72
N LEU A 122 -6.02 -15.95 -12.92
CA LEU A 122 -7.27 -16.72 -12.84
C LEU A 122 -8.45 -15.93 -12.28
N PHE A 123 -8.22 -15.05 -11.30
CA PHE A 123 -9.23 -14.14 -10.78
C PHE A 123 -9.73 -13.20 -11.88
N GLY A 124 -8.82 -12.62 -12.66
CA GLY A 124 -9.19 -11.77 -13.78
C GLY A 124 -9.99 -12.51 -14.86
N ASP A 125 -9.63 -13.76 -15.18
CA ASP A 125 -10.38 -14.60 -16.14
C ASP A 125 -11.79 -14.91 -15.61
N PHE A 126 -11.91 -15.23 -14.34
CA PHE A 126 -13.19 -15.49 -13.70
C PHE A 126 -14.07 -14.25 -13.68
N ALA A 127 -13.53 -13.09 -13.29
CA ALA A 127 -14.24 -11.83 -13.28
C ALA A 127 -14.73 -11.41 -14.68
N ALA A 128 -13.91 -11.62 -15.71
CA ALA A 128 -14.29 -11.35 -17.10
C ALA A 128 -15.48 -12.23 -17.55
N ARG A 129 -15.52 -13.50 -17.14
CA ARG A 129 -16.64 -14.40 -17.41
C ARG A 129 -17.94 -13.94 -16.71
N LEU A 130 -17.83 -13.23 -15.60
CA LEU A 130 -18.96 -12.63 -14.89
C LEU A 130 -19.38 -11.27 -15.47
N GLY A 131 -18.78 -10.84 -16.58
CA GLY A 131 -19.13 -9.60 -17.29
C GLY A 131 -18.45 -8.35 -16.74
N LEU A 132 -17.39 -8.50 -15.93
CA LEU A 132 -16.56 -7.37 -15.49
C LEU A 132 -15.50 -7.07 -16.56
N THR A 133 -15.19 -5.78 -16.72
CA THR A 133 -14.10 -5.35 -17.59
C THR A 133 -12.75 -5.54 -16.88
N VAL A 134 -11.85 -6.31 -17.51
CA VAL A 134 -10.53 -6.60 -16.94
C VAL A 134 -9.45 -6.10 -17.87
N HIS A 135 -8.61 -5.21 -17.35
CA HIS A 135 -7.41 -4.72 -18.03
C HIS A 135 -6.16 -5.32 -17.42
N ARG A 136 -5.29 -5.88 -18.25
CA ARG A 136 -4.01 -6.48 -17.82
C ARG A 136 -2.87 -5.75 -18.46
N VAL A 137 -1.94 -5.32 -17.65
CA VAL A 137 -0.72 -4.62 -18.05
C VAL A 137 0.48 -5.39 -17.54
N LYS A 138 1.35 -5.77 -18.45
CA LYS A 138 2.67 -6.28 -18.08
C LYS A 138 3.68 -5.18 -18.31
N LEU A 139 4.27 -4.68 -17.24
CA LEU A 139 5.35 -3.71 -17.34
C LEU A 139 6.67 -4.45 -17.55
N ALA A 140 7.18 -4.33 -18.76
CA ALA A 140 8.44 -4.93 -19.15
C ALA A 140 9.09 -4.10 -20.27
N PRO A 141 10.41 -4.15 -20.38
CA PRO A 141 11.12 -3.57 -21.51
C PRO A 141 10.53 -4.00 -22.86
N GLY A 142 10.20 -3.04 -23.72
CA GLY A 142 9.62 -3.33 -25.04
C GLY A 142 8.13 -3.73 -25.03
N ALA A 143 7.42 -3.61 -23.92
CA ALA A 143 5.98 -3.92 -23.84
C ALA A 143 5.09 -2.87 -24.52
N GLY A 144 5.64 -1.74 -24.98
CA GLY A 144 4.89 -0.68 -25.63
C GLY A 144 3.97 0.13 -24.68
N VAL A 145 4.14 -0.04 -23.38
CA VAL A 145 3.40 0.70 -22.33
C VAL A 145 4.25 1.87 -21.88
N SER A 146 3.65 3.06 -21.85
CA SER A 146 4.28 4.26 -21.29
C SER A 146 3.49 4.77 -20.09
N LEU A 147 4.21 5.11 -19.02
CA LEU A 147 3.62 5.57 -17.75
C LEU A 147 3.57 7.10 -17.64
N ALA A 148 4.41 7.83 -18.41
CA ALA A 148 4.54 9.31 -18.37
C ALA A 148 4.51 9.88 -16.94
N PRO A 149 5.56 9.67 -16.11
CA PRO A 149 5.55 9.97 -14.68
C PRO A 149 5.29 11.43 -14.32
N PHE A 150 5.54 12.36 -15.24
CA PHE A 150 5.32 13.80 -15.08
C PHE A 150 4.06 14.31 -15.78
N ALA A 151 3.19 13.42 -16.26
CA ALA A 151 1.98 13.82 -16.99
C ALA A 151 1.08 14.77 -16.18
N ASP A 152 1.01 14.64 -14.87
CA ASP A 152 0.16 15.46 -13.99
C ASP A 152 0.76 16.85 -13.68
N ALA A 153 1.96 17.18 -14.15
CA ALA A 153 2.63 18.45 -13.86
C ALA A 153 1.85 19.69 -14.37
N TRP A 154 0.99 19.54 -15.38
CA TRP A 154 0.09 20.62 -15.85
C TRP A 154 -0.78 21.20 -14.74
N ARG A 155 -1.17 20.39 -13.72
CA ARG A 155 -1.98 20.82 -12.57
C ARG A 155 -1.31 21.92 -11.75
N LEU A 156 0.03 21.97 -11.75
CA LEU A 156 0.80 23.00 -11.03
C LEU A 156 0.64 24.40 -11.65
N VAL A 157 0.27 24.48 -12.93
CA VAL A 157 0.06 25.73 -13.64
C VAL A 157 -1.38 26.20 -13.46
N ASP A 158 -2.35 25.28 -13.52
CA ASP A 158 -3.78 25.60 -13.42
C ASP A 158 -4.21 25.97 -11.98
N THR A 159 -3.51 25.47 -10.96
CA THR A 159 -3.87 25.71 -9.56
C THR A 159 -2.66 26.17 -8.75
N PRO A 160 -2.24 27.45 -8.86
CA PRO A 160 -1.07 27.98 -8.16
C PRO A 160 -1.10 27.84 -6.62
N SER A 161 -2.29 27.68 -6.03
CA SER A 161 -2.44 27.45 -4.59
C SER A 161 -1.94 26.09 -4.11
N GLN A 162 -1.79 25.10 -5.01
CA GLN A 162 -1.17 23.80 -4.69
C GLN A 162 0.37 23.87 -4.64
N VAL A 163 0.95 25.00 -4.99
CA VAL A 163 2.40 25.27 -4.92
C VAL A 163 2.83 25.72 -3.52
N GLN A 164 1.89 26.08 -2.62
CA GLN A 164 2.20 26.40 -1.24
C GLN A 164 2.51 25.11 -0.46
N THR A 165 3.74 24.80 -0.50
CA THR A 165 4.46 23.69 0.06
C THR A 165 4.33 23.56 1.57
N LEU A 166 3.86 22.42 2.02
CA LEU A 166 4.32 21.86 3.27
C LEU A 166 5.76 21.39 3.04
N ASP A 167 6.73 21.99 3.72
CA ASP A 167 8.11 21.51 3.71
C ASP A 167 8.12 20.03 4.07
N ALA A 168 8.72 19.21 3.24
CA ALA A 168 8.85 17.76 3.49
C ALA A 168 9.64 17.46 4.78
N ASP A 169 10.37 18.43 5.29
CA ASP A 169 11.10 18.37 6.56
C ASP A 169 10.21 18.58 7.80
N ALA A 170 8.98 19.08 7.64
CA ALA A 170 8.01 19.17 8.75
C ALA A 170 7.44 17.79 9.14
N LEU A 171 7.74 16.74 8.38
CA LEU A 171 7.33 15.36 8.69
C LEU A 171 8.24 14.67 9.71
N ASP A 172 9.44 15.20 9.96
CA ASP A 172 10.41 14.59 10.89
C ASP A 172 10.31 15.10 12.34
N GLU A 173 9.64 16.22 12.61
CA GLU A 173 9.64 16.83 13.95
C GLU A 173 8.37 16.59 14.78
N ASP A 174 7.25 16.10 14.23
CA ASP A 174 5.97 15.95 14.97
C ASP A 174 5.53 14.50 15.21
N GLN A 175 6.46 13.57 15.51
CA GLN A 175 6.11 12.19 15.84
C GLN A 175 5.80 11.94 17.34
N THR A 176 5.61 12.93 18.18
CA THR A 176 5.45 12.73 19.63
C THR A 176 4.10 13.06 20.23
N ASP A 177 3.07 13.44 19.50
CA ASP A 177 1.74 13.61 20.08
C ASP A 177 0.62 12.96 19.27
N ALA A 178 0.27 11.74 19.69
CA ALA A 178 -0.94 11.03 19.29
C ALA A 178 -2.16 11.68 20.01
N GLY A 179 -2.50 12.90 19.65
CA GLY A 179 -3.66 13.59 20.19
C GLY A 179 -4.25 14.52 19.15
N MET A 180 -5.41 14.12 18.58
CA MET A 180 -6.36 14.98 17.86
C MET A 180 -5.73 16.12 17.03
N ALA A 181 -5.10 15.80 15.93
CA ALA A 181 -4.77 16.78 14.91
C ALA A 181 -6.07 17.26 14.26
N VAL A 182 -6.31 18.55 14.35
CA VAL A 182 -7.37 19.30 13.66
C VAL A 182 -7.41 18.87 12.21
N GLU A 183 -8.58 18.52 11.69
CA GLU A 183 -8.85 18.19 10.27
C GLU A 183 -8.58 19.42 9.39
N GLY A 184 -7.31 19.71 9.11
CA GLY A 184 -6.90 20.56 8.02
C GLY A 184 -7.18 19.81 6.71
N ASP A 185 -7.73 20.52 5.75
CA ASP A 185 -8.02 20.01 4.41
C ASP A 185 -6.68 19.63 3.75
N GLU A 186 -6.25 18.36 3.91
CA GLU A 186 -5.02 17.83 3.30
C GLU A 186 -5.25 17.74 1.79
N GLN A 187 -4.94 18.80 1.08
CA GLN A 187 -4.92 18.83 -0.38
C GLN A 187 -3.75 17.99 -0.89
N ARG A 188 -3.94 17.35 -2.04
CA ARG A 188 -2.92 16.56 -2.71
C ARG A 188 -1.72 17.44 -3.09
N ASP A 189 -0.53 17.04 -2.67
CA ASP A 189 0.73 17.72 -2.98
C ASP A 189 1.35 17.15 -4.26
N VAL A 190 0.83 17.58 -5.40
CA VAL A 190 1.29 17.14 -6.73
C VAL A 190 2.78 17.46 -6.94
N LEU A 191 3.26 18.61 -6.49
CA LEU A 191 4.65 18.98 -6.64
C LEU A 191 5.59 18.06 -5.85
N GLY A 192 5.20 17.71 -4.60
CA GLY A 192 5.95 16.75 -3.79
C GLY A 192 5.99 15.34 -4.41
N GLU A 193 4.89 14.88 -5.00
CA GLU A 193 4.82 13.59 -5.71
C GLU A 193 5.78 13.57 -6.91
N LEU A 194 5.79 14.63 -7.71
CA LEU A 194 6.67 14.76 -8.87
C LEU A 194 8.15 14.95 -8.46
N GLU A 195 8.42 15.66 -7.34
CA GLU A 195 9.76 15.75 -6.77
C GLU A 195 10.31 14.37 -6.39
N ILE A 196 9.51 13.55 -5.69
CA ILE A 196 9.91 12.19 -5.32
C ILE A 196 10.24 11.37 -6.58
N THR A 197 9.43 11.49 -7.63
CA THR A 197 9.68 10.82 -8.91
C THR A 197 11.00 11.27 -9.54
N ALA A 198 11.27 12.57 -9.58
CA ALA A 198 12.53 13.10 -10.09
C ALA A 198 13.72 12.65 -9.25
N ARG A 199 13.61 12.66 -7.93
CA ARG A 199 14.66 12.19 -7.01
C ARG A 199 14.97 10.71 -7.24
N LEU A 200 13.97 9.87 -7.42
CA LEU A 200 14.16 8.45 -7.74
C LEU A 200 14.93 8.26 -9.07
N MET A 201 14.65 9.09 -10.07
CA MET A 201 15.40 9.05 -11.33
C MET A 201 16.85 9.51 -11.15
N ILE A 202 17.10 10.50 -10.31
CA ILE A 202 18.42 11.06 -10.05
C ILE A 202 19.27 10.15 -9.18
N THR A 203 18.70 9.60 -8.11
CA THR A 203 19.43 8.83 -7.09
C THR A 203 19.38 7.31 -7.32
N GLY A 204 18.57 6.85 -8.28
CA GLY A 204 18.31 5.41 -8.47
C GLY A 204 17.56 4.77 -7.30
N GLY A 205 17.09 5.55 -6.32
CA GLY A 205 16.50 5.06 -5.08
C GLY A 205 17.54 4.42 -4.15
N GLU A 206 18.82 4.72 -4.32
CA GLU A 206 19.90 4.23 -3.46
C GLU A 206 20.06 5.12 -2.23
N ASP A 207 20.08 4.53 -1.02
CA ASP A 207 20.19 5.25 0.25
C ASP A 207 21.38 6.21 0.31
N LYS A 208 22.53 5.81 -0.27
CA LYS A 208 23.75 6.61 -0.27
C LYS A 208 23.63 7.85 -1.16
N GLU A 209 23.02 7.72 -2.31
CA GLU A 209 22.79 8.83 -3.24
C GLU A 209 21.68 9.75 -2.70
N GLU A 210 20.65 9.18 -2.11
CA GLU A 210 19.58 9.94 -1.48
C GLU A 210 20.10 10.77 -0.27
N ALA A 211 20.98 10.21 0.54
CA ALA A 211 21.62 10.91 1.67
C ALA A 211 22.50 12.09 1.24
N ARG A 212 22.96 12.13 -0.01
CA ARG A 212 23.71 13.26 -0.62
C ARG A 212 22.82 14.38 -1.13
N MET A 213 21.50 14.12 -1.26
CA MET A 213 20.55 15.10 -1.77
C MET A 213 20.31 16.19 -0.73
N THR A 214 20.69 17.42 -1.04
CA THR A 214 20.52 18.55 -0.14
C THR A 214 19.15 19.22 -0.31
N ARG A 215 18.72 20.02 0.68
CA ARG A 215 17.52 20.87 0.55
C ARG A 215 17.59 21.81 -0.66
N ALA A 216 18.78 22.33 -0.98
CA ALA A 216 18.99 23.17 -2.15
C ALA A 216 18.76 22.41 -3.45
N ASP A 217 19.21 21.14 -3.54
CA ASP A 217 18.96 20.30 -4.72
C ASP A 217 17.46 20.04 -4.91
N ARG A 218 16.74 19.73 -3.82
CA ARG A 218 15.28 19.55 -3.85
C ARG A 218 14.56 20.81 -4.35
N SER A 219 14.96 21.98 -3.84
CA SER A 219 14.40 23.26 -4.30
C SER A 219 14.65 23.50 -5.80
N LEU A 220 15.84 23.17 -6.30
CA LEU A 220 16.16 23.27 -7.72
C LEU A 220 15.32 22.31 -8.57
N ILE A 221 15.15 21.06 -8.12
CA ILE A 221 14.31 20.08 -8.81
C ILE A 221 12.86 20.60 -8.91
N ARG A 222 12.28 21.09 -7.79
CA ARG A 222 10.92 21.65 -7.79
C ARG A 222 10.78 22.81 -8.78
N GLN A 223 11.75 23.73 -8.80
CA GLN A 223 11.72 24.84 -9.75
C GLN A 223 11.79 24.35 -11.21
N CYS A 224 12.64 23.38 -11.51
CA CYS A 224 12.75 22.83 -12.87
C CYS A 224 11.48 22.07 -13.29
N ILE A 225 10.79 21.40 -12.36
CA ILE A 225 9.49 20.78 -12.65
C ILE A 225 8.44 21.86 -12.99
N LEU A 226 8.41 22.97 -12.23
CA LEU A 226 7.51 24.09 -12.52
C LEU A 226 7.84 24.77 -13.87
N ASP A 227 9.11 25.00 -14.15
CA ASP A 227 9.56 25.59 -15.41
C ASP A 227 9.15 24.68 -16.60
N ALA A 228 9.38 23.37 -16.48
CA ALA A 228 8.97 22.38 -17.48
C ALA A 228 7.44 22.36 -17.68
N ALA A 229 6.68 22.41 -16.58
CA ALA A 229 5.22 22.42 -16.63
C ALA A 229 4.70 23.68 -17.35
N GLN A 230 5.23 24.86 -17.03
CA GLN A 230 4.85 26.12 -17.68
C GLN A 230 5.12 26.10 -19.19
N HIS A 231 6.30 25.62 -19.59
CA HIS A 231 6.66 25.52 -21.03
C HIS A 231 5.75 24.53 -21.76
N CYS A 232 5.52 23.34 -21.20
CA CYS A 232 4.71 22.33 -21.86
C CYS A 232 3.22 22.71 -21.94
N VAL A 233 2.68 23.36 -20.91
CA VAL A 233 1.29 23.86 -20.93
C VAL A 233 1.14 24.97 -21.99
N ALA A 234 2.12 25.87 -22.12
CA ALA A 234 2.11 26.90 -23.18
C ALA A 234 2.13 26.28 -24.58
N ASP A 235 2.77 25.14 -24.75
CA ASP A 235 2.87 24.38 -26.00
C ASP A 235 1.70 23.38 -26.19
N GLU A 236 0.72 23.35 -25.29
CA GLU A 236 -0.43 22.41 -25.28
C GLU A 236 -0.01 20.91 -25.33
N ARG A 237 1.07 20.55 -24.66
CA ARG A 237 1.61 19.18 -24.65
C ARG A 237 1.83 18.65 -23.24
N THR A 238 1.83 17.32 -23.13
CA THR A 238 2.11 16.61 -21.88
C THR A 238 3.58 16.78 -21.48
N VAL A 239 3.81 17.01 -20.18
CA VAL A 239 5.16 17.05 -19.61
C VAL A 239 5.75 15.64 -19.60
N LEU A 240 6.94 15.49 -20.16
CA LEU A 240 7.69 14.25 -20.20
C LEU A 240 8.96 14.35 -19.34
N THR A 241 9.61 13.21 -19.09
CA THR A 241 10.86 13.15 -18.34
C THR A 241 11.95 14.02 -18.96
N ARG A 242 12.05 14.03 -20.29
CA ARG A 242 12.99 14.90 -21.03
C ARG A 242 12.78 16.40 -20.77
N ASP A 243 11.56 16.84 -20.52
CA ASP A 243 11.26 18.25 -20.30
C ASP A 243 11.83 18.71 -18.95
N VAL A 244 11.72 17.88 -17.93
CA VAL A 244 12.30 18.14 -16.60
C VAL A 244 13.83 18.09 -16.67
N ARG A 245 14.40 17.09 -17.37
CA ARG A 245 15.84 17.01 -17.63
C ARG A 245 16.36 18.26 -18.37
N ASP A 246 15.66 18.70 -19.40
CA ASP A 246 16.06 19.86 -20.20
C ASP A 246 15.92 21.15 -19.39
N ALA A 247 14.93 21.27 -18.52
CA ALA A 247 14.83 22.39 -17.58
C ALA A 247 16.03 22.43 -16.61
N LEU A 248 16.53 21.28 -16.12
CA LEU A 248 17.76 21.21 -15.32
C LEU A 248 18.98 21.69 -16.12
N ARG A 249 19.11 21.26 -17.39
CA ARG A 249 20.20 21.71 -18.30
C ARG A 249 20.11 23.18 -18.61
N GLU A 250 18.93 23.71 -18.85
CA GLU A 250 18.72 25.13 -19.10
C GLU A 250 19.10 25.97 -17.90
N ARG A 251 18.65 25.55 -16.70
CA ARG A 251 19.00 26.21 -15.43
C ARG A 251 20.52 26.21 -15.17
N ALA A 252 21.22 25.15 -15.59
CA ALA A 252 22.67 25.07 -15.47
C ALA A 252 23.43 26.07 -16.35
N ARG A 253 22.78 26.66 -17.38
CA ARG A 253 23.36 27.71 -18.23
C ARG A 253 23.30 29.09 -17.61
N ASP A 254 22.55 29.27 -16.53
CA ASP A 254 22.42 30.52 -15.81
C ASP A 254 23.78 30.92 -15.19
N ALA A 255 24.42 31.94 -15.75
CA ALA A 255 25.71 32.43 -15.29
C ALA A 255 25.67 33.07 -13.91
N THR A 256 24.47 33.39 -13.37
CA THR A 256 24.32 33.96 -12.03
C THR A 256 24.49 32.90 -10.95
N LEU A 257 24.32 31.61 -11.26
CA LEU A 257 24.49 30.52 -10.32
C LEU A 257 26.00 30.21 -10.12
N PRO A 258 26.40 29.88 -8.87
CA PRO A 258 27.74 29.40 -8.58
C PRO A 258 28.10 28.15 -9.41
N GLU A 259 29.37 28.05 -9.82
CA GLU A 259 29.86 26.96 -10.68
C GLU A 259 29.53 25.57 -10.10
N MET A 260 29.67 25.38 -8.78
CA MET A 260 29.33 24.13 -8.09
C MET A 260 27.86 23.77 -8.26
N ARG A 261 26.94 24.75 -8.21
CA ARG A 261 25.51 24.49 -8.44
C ARG A 261 25.20 24.15 -9.90
N ARG A 262 25.87 24.79 -10.83
CA ARG A 262 25.73 24.48 -12.26
C ARG A 262 26.20 23.06 -12.55
N ALA A 263 27.35 22.65 -12.00
CA ALA A 263 27.85 21.29 -12.12
C ALA A 263 26.86 20.28 -11.51
N ARG A 264 26.28 20.57 -10.34
CA ARG A 264 25.29 19.70 -9.69
C ARG A 264 24.01 19.56 -10.52
N LEU A 265 23.53 20.62 -11.16
CA LEU A 265 22.38 20.55 -12.06
C LEU A 265 22.64 19.67 -13.28
N LEU A 266 23.86 19.72 -13.85
CA LEU A 266 24.25 18.85 -14.97
C LEU A 266 24.34 17.38 -14.52
N GLU A 267 24.91 17.09 -13.35
CA GLU A 267 24.93 15.73 -12.80
C GLU A 267 23.52 15.16 -12.64
N MET A 268 22.58 15.95 -12.08
CA MET A 268 21.18 15.54 -11.93
C MET A 268 20.50 15.31 -13.29
N ALA A 269 20.75 16.18 -14.26
CA ALA A 269 20.22 16.04 -15.61
C ALA A 269 20.77 14.80 -16.34
N ASP A 270 22.06 14.52 -16.19
CA ASP A 270 22.68 13.35 -16.80
C ASP A 270 22.19 12.04 -16.17
N ALA A 271 21.91 12.02 -14.85
CA ALA A 271 21.28 10.89 -14.19
C ALA A 271 19.86 10.64 -14.74
N MET A 272 19.06 11.70 -14.93
CA MET A 272 17.72 11.57 -15.52
C MET A 272 17.75 11.15 -16.99
N ASP A 273 18.82 11.45 -17.71
CA ASP A 273 18.95 11.12 -19.14
C ASP A 273 18.88 9.59 -19.39
N MET A 274 19.24 8.78 -18.40
CA MET A 274 19.10 7.32 -18.45
C MET A 274 17.63 6.90 -18.66
N PHE A 275 16.67 7.66 -18.14
CA PHE A 275 15.24 7.40 -18.28
C PHE A 275 14.61 8.05 -19.52
N CYS A 276 15.39 8.82 -20.29
CA CYS A 276 14.95 9.45 -21.53
C CYS A 276 15.34 8.65 -22.77
N GLN A 277 16.20 7.64 -22.64
CA GLN A 277 16.77 6.92 -23.76
C GLN A 277 16.55 5.43 -23.69
N GLY A 278 16.69 4.74 -24.81
CA GLY A 278 16.59 3.29 -24.88
C GLY A 278 15.25 2.75 -24.43
N VAL A 279 15.30 1.65 -23.74
CA VAL A 279 14.11 0.92 -23.26
C VAL A 279 13.38 1.66 -22.12
N ASP A 280 14.14 2.29 -21.23
CA ASP A 280 13.56 3.07 -20.14
C ASP A 280 12.87 4.33 -20.69
N GLY A 281 13.43 4.97 -21.74
CA GLY A 281 12.79 6.07 -22.44
C GLY A 281 11.46 5.69 -23.10
N GLU A 282 11.31 4.46 -23.57
CA GLU A 282 10.04 3.97 -24.09
C GLU A 282 8.94 3.96 -23.01
N MET A 283 9.29 3.66 -21.77
CA MET A 283 8.35 3.55 -20.66
C MET A 283 8.13 4.87 -19.94
N PHE A 284 9.16 5.66 -19.74
CA PHE A 284 9.12 6.84 -18.86
C PHE A 284 9.19 8.18 -19.56
N ASP A 285 9.50 8.20 -20.87
CA ASP A 285 9.71 9.45 -21.64
C ASP A 285 8.86 9.52 -22.91
N ARG A 286 7.69 8.91 -22.91
CA ARG A 286 6.67 9.04 -23.96
C ARG A 286 5.35 9.47 -23.35
N SER A 287 4.46 10.02 -24.19
CA SER A 287 3.07 10.26 -23.78
C SER A 287 2.49 8.98 -23.21
N GLY A 288 1.89 9.08 -22.04
CA GLY A 288 1.38 7.91 -21.31
C GLY A 288 0.36 7.12 -22.13
N THR A 289 0.37 5.80 -21.96
CA THR A 289 -0.67 4.95 -22.50
C THR A 289 -1.94 5.17 -21.66
N PRO A 290 -3.05 5.63 -22.25
CA PRO A 290 -4.28 5.83 -21.50
C PRO A 290 -4.71 4.53 -20.82
N TRP A 291 -4.99 4.60 -19.52
CA TRP A 291 -5.53 3.47 -18.79
C TRP A 291 -7.01 3.34 -19.13
N PRO A 292 -7.46 2.21 -19.67
CA PRO A 292 -8.87 2.02 -19.98
C PRO A 292 -9.69 2.02 -18.68
N GLU A 293 -10.90 2.51 -18.76
CA GLU A 293 -11.85 2.38 -17.67
C GLU A 293 -12.26 0.92 -17.51
N ALA A 294 -11.60 0.22 -16.60
CA ALA A 294 -11.86 -1.16 -16.29
C ALA A 294 -12.33 -1.32 -14.84
N ASP A 295 -13.14 -2.35 -14.59
CA ASP A 295 -13.53 -2.72 -13.23
C ASP A 295 -12.32 -3.24 -12.45
N ILE A 296 -11.46 -3.98 -13.14
CA ILE A 296 -10.26 -4.61 -12.58
C ILE A 296 -9.06 -4.30 -13.46
N THR A 297 -8.04 -3.69 -12.90
CA THR A 297 -6.74 -3.49 -13.55
C THR A 297 -5.69 -4.32 -12.82
N ILE A 298 -5.03 -5.24 -13.53
CA ILE A 298 -3.96 -6.08 -13.00
C ILE A 298 -2.65 -5.64 -13.65
N VAL A 299 -1.68 -5.28 -12.83
CA VAL A 299 -0.36 -4.81 -13.28
C VAL A 299 0.71 -5.78 -12.79
N ASP A 300 1.35 -6.44 -13.73
CA ASP A 300 2.47 -7.35 -13.45
C ASP A 300 3.80 -6.59 -13.52
N LEU A 301 4.47 -6.50 -12.37
CA LEU A 301 5.78 -5.88 -12.18
C LEU A 301 6.93 -6.90 -12.09
N ALA A 302 6.71 -8.18 -12.38
CA ALA A 302 7.69 -9.26 -12.19
C ALA A 302 9.05 -8.97 -12.84
N THR A 303 9.06 -8.24 -13.97
CA THR A 303 10.31 -7.89 -14.65
C THR A 303 11.15 -6.90 -13.83
N PHE A 304 10.51 -5.92 -13.20
CA PHE A 304 11.18 -4.90 -12.39
C PHE A 304 11.39 -5.32 -10.92
N ALA A 305 10.73 -6.39 -10.48
CA ALA A 305 10.98 -6.95 -9.15
C ALA A 305 12.35 -7.66 -9.03
N ARG A 306 13.07 -7.80 -10.14
CA ARG A 306 14.42 -8.38 -10.18
C ARG A 306 15.46 -7.41 -9.65
N GLU A 307 16.56 -7.95 -9.19
CA GLU A 307 17.72 -7.17 -8.75
C GLU A 307 18.24 -6.26 -9.87
N GLY A 308 18.58 -5.01 -9.54
CA GLY A 308 19.07 -4.02 -10.49
C GLY A 308 18.01 -3.08 -11.10
N TYR A 309 16.70 -3.29 -10.83
CA TYR A 309 15.61 -2.46 -11.37
C TYR A 309 14.85 -1.68 -10.29
N ASN A 310 15.48 -1.41 -9.15
CA ASN A 310 14.81 -0.76 -8.01
C ASN A 310 14.23 0.62 -8.36
N ALA A 311 14.95 1.44 -9.14
CA ALA A 311 14.48 2.74 -9.56
C ALA A 311 13.25 2.62 -10.46
N GLN A 312 13.34 1.78 -11.51
CA GLN A 312 12.25 1.56 -12.47
C GLN A 312 11.00 1.03 -11.77
N LEU A 313 11.17 0.08 -10.84
CA LEU A 313 10.08 -0.47 -10.03
C LEU A 313 9.39 0.62 -9.21
N SER A 314 10.18 1.46 -8.53
CA SER A 314 9.68 2.53 -7.67
C SER A 314 8.94 3.60 -8.47
N ILE A 315 9.50 4.03 -9.60
CA ILE A 315 8.89 5.02 -10.49
C ILE A 315 7.59 4.47 -11.09
N ALA A 316 7.60 3.21 -11.54
CA ALA A 316 6.41 2.55 -12.06
C ALA A 316 5.31 2.47 -11.00
N TYR A 317 5.66 2.11 -9.76
CA TYR A 317 4.72 2.03 -8.66
C TYR A 317 4.10 3.40 -8.32
N ILE A 318 4.91 4.47 -8.24
CA ILE A 318 4.39 5.85 -8.03
C ILE A 318 3.45 6.25 -9.16
N SER A 319 3.82 5.99 -10.41
CA SER A 319 2.97 6.32 -11.57
C SER A 319 1.62 5.60 -11.52
N LEU A 320 1.59 4.35 -11.04
CA LEU A 320 0.37 3.60 -10.80
C LEU A 320 -0.48 4.24 -9.69
N ILE A 321 0.13 4.55 -8.56
CA ILE A 321 -0.54 5.21 -7.45
C ILE A 321 -1.11 6.56 -7.87
N ASN A 322 -0.38 7.35 -8.67
CA ASN A 322 -0.88 8.62 -9.20
C ASN A 322 -2.10 8.42 -10.11
N THR A 323 -2.11 7.38 -10.91
CA THR A 323 -3.29 7.00 -11.69
C THR A 323 -4.48 6.67 -10.79
N VAL A 324 -4.27 5.92 -9.71
CA VAL A 324 -5.33 5.61 -8.72
C VAL A 324 -5.80 6.89 -8.03
N ASN A 325 -4.88 7.81 -7.67
CA ASN A 325 -5.23 9.11 -7.09
C ASN A 325 -6.14 9.92 -8.00
N ASN A 326 -5.78 10.04 -9.29
CA ASN A 326 -6.57 10.77 -10.28
C ASN A 326 -7.99 10.20 -10.41
N ILE A 327 -8.11 8.87 -10.40
CA ILE A 327 -9.39 8.18 -10.47
C ILE A 327 -10.17 8.37 -9.17
N ALA A 328 -9.53 8.27 -8.02
CA ALA A 328 -10.17 8.44 -6.72
C ALA A 328 -10.71 9.87 -6.51
N GLU A 329 -9.94 10.89 -6.93
CA GLU A 329 -10.39 12.28 -6.91
C GLU A 329 -11.60 12.51 -7.86
N ARG A 330 -11.53 11.96 -9.07
CA ARG A 330 -12.62 12.09 -10.06
C ARG A 330 -13.91 11.39 -9.59
N ASP A 331 -13.75 10.19 -9.03
CA ASP A 331 -14.87 9.28 -8.74
C ASP A 331 -15.35 9.34 -7.28
N GLN A 332 -14.81 10.25 -6.45
CA GLN A 332 -15.06 10.32 -4.99
C GLN A 332 -16.55 10.37 -4.60
N TYR A 333 -17.41 10.93 -5.45
CA TYR A 333 -18.86 11.06 -5.20
C TYR A 333 -19.69 9.93 -5.79
N LEU A 334 -19.12 9.00 -6.54
CA LEU A 334 -19.85 7.90 -7.16
C LEU A 334 -20.24 6.78 -6.19
N GLY A 335 -19.70 6.79 -4.97
CA GLY A 335 -19.99 5.79 -3.95
C GLY A 335 -19.44 4.39 -4.24
N ARG A 336 -18.68 4.21 -5.32
CA ARG A 336 -18.02 2.94 -5.68
C ARG A 336 -16.67 2.86 -5.00
N PRO A 337 -16.41 1.84 -4.13
CA PRO A 337 -15.12 1.69 -3.48
C PRO A 337 -13.98 1.45 -4.49
N ILE A 338 -12.83 2.02 -4.22
CA ILE A 338 -11.59 1.75 -4.95
C ILE A 338 -10.66 0.97 -4.03
N ILE A 339 -10.10 -0.13 -4.50
CA ILE A 339 -9.16 -0.93 -3.71
C ILE A 339 -7.87 -1.09 -4.52
N ASN A 340 -6.77 -0.61 -3.95
CA ASN A 340 -5.44 -0.89 -4.45
C ASN A 340 -4.85 -2.06 -3.65
N VAL A 341 -4.54 -3.13 -4.35
CA VAL A 341 -3.97 -4.35 -3.80
C VAL A 341 -2.51 -4.43 -4.21
N THR A 342 -1.61 -4.59 -3.25
CA THR A 342 -0.19 -4.86 -3.50
C THR A 342 0.18 -6.20 -2.86
N ASP A 343 0.44 -7.22 -3.69
CA ASP A 343 0.70 -8.61 -3.23
C ASP A 343 2.12 -8.80 -2.67
N GLU A 344 3.04 -7.92 -3.02
CA GLU A 344 4.44 -8.00 -2.61
C GLU A 344 4.85 -6.72 -1.85
N GLY A 345 4.56 -6.66 -0.55
CA GLY A 345 4.79 -5.46 0.28
C GLY A 345 6.23 -4.95 0.27
N HIS A 346 7.21 -5.85 0.07
CA HIS A 346 8.60 -5.47 -0.02
C HIS A 346 8.93 -4.51 -1.18
N ILE A 347 8.08 -4.45 -2.22
CA ILE A 347 8.21 -3.49 -3.33
C ILE A 347 8.19 -2.06 -2.80
N ILE A 348 7.33 -1.79 -1.81
CA ILE A 348 7.15 -0.46 -1.23
C ILE A 348 8.18 -0.20 -0.14
N THR A 349 8.48 -1.23 0.65
CA THR A 349 9.19 -1.06 1.91
C THR A 349 10.70 -1.00 1.75
N LYS A 350 11.24 -1.54 0.65
CA LYS A 350 12.68 -1.50 0.37
C LYS A 350 13.20 -0.12 -0.06
N ASN A 351 12.32 0.78 -0.49
CA ASN A 351 12.74 2.09 -0.95
C ASN A 351 12.40 3.16 0.08
N PRO A 352 13.39 3.94 0.60
CA PRO A 352 13.19 4.94 1.63
C PRO A 352 12.26 6.09 1.22
N LEU A 353 12.11 6.35 -0.08
CA LEU A 353 11.22 7.38 -0.60
C LEU A 353 9.77 6.90 -0.77
N LEU A 354 9.57 5.59 -1.03
CA LEU A 354 8.23 5.05 -1.28
C LEU A 354 7.39 4.92 -0.01
N ALA A 355 7.98 4.45 1.09
CA ALA A 355 7.22 4.22 2.31
C ALA A 355 6.55 5.50 2.85
N PRO A 356 7.24 6.64 3.02
CA PRO A 356 6.61 7.90 3.42
C PRO A 356 5.55 8.39 2.42
N TYR A 357 5.80 8.20 1.13
CA TYR A 357 4.85 8.56 0.08
C TYR A 357 3.55 7.76 0.20
N VAL A 358 3.62 6.43 0.35
CA VAL A 358 2.44 5.59 0.52
C VAL A 358 1.68 5.92 1.81
N VAL A 359 2.39 6.23 2.91
CA VAL A 359 1.79 6.71 4.16
C VAL A 359 0.95 7.97 3.93
N LYS A 360 1.49 8.97 3.23
CA LYS A 360 0.80 10.21 2.92
C LYS A 360 -0.46 9.96 2.10
N ILE A 361 -0.36 9.13 1.08
CA ILE A 361 -1.48 8.81 0.18
C ILE A 361 -2.58 8.03 0.88
N THR A 362 -2.23 7.03 1.69
CA THR A 362 -3.24 6.23 2.40
C THR A 362 -4.08 7.07 3.37
N LYS A 363 -3.51 8.12 3.97
CA LYS A 363 -4.28 9.10 4.76
C LYS A 363 -5.32 9.83 3.91
N MET A 364 -4.93 10.28 2.72
CA MET A 364 -5.82 10.98 1.79
C MET A 364 -6.92 10.04 1.24
N TRP A 365 -6.57 8.80 0.91
CA TRP A 365 -7.49 7.83 0.32
C TRP A 365 -8.72 7.54 1.17
N ARG A 366 -8.60 7.59 2.49
CA ARG A 366 -9.74 7.46 3.42
C ARG A 366 -10.89 8.42 3.07
N LYS A 367 -10.56 9.68 2.69
CA LYS A 367 -11.56 10.69 2.33
C LYS A 367 -12.17 10.42 0.94
N LEU A 368 -11.42 9.78 0.06
CA LEU A 368 -11.80 9.51 -1.33
C LEU A 368 -12.51 8.16 -1.52
N GLY A 369 -12.70 7.37 -0.45
CA GLY A 369 -13.26 6.02 -0.56
C GLY A 369 -12.33 5.03 -1.26
N ALA A 370 -11.02 5.30 -1.26
CA ALA A 370 -10.00 4.41 -1.77
C ALA A 370 -9.28 3.71 -0.61
N TRP A 371 -8.95 2.43 -0.80
CA TRP A 371 -8.43 1.57 0.26
C TRP A 371 -7.18 0.85 -0.19
N PHE A 372 -6.23 0.76 0.72
CA PHE A 372 -4.95 0.13 0.50
C PHE A 372 -4.92 -1.25 1.16
N TRP A 373 -4.72 -2.30 0.35
CA TRP A 373 -4.62 -3.68 0.79
C TRP A 373 -3.23 -4.20 0.46
N LEU A 374 -2.47 -4.51 1.48
CA LEU A 374 -1.08 -4.93 1.38
C LEU A 374 -0.93 -6.36 1.82
N ALA A 375 -0.25 -7.19 1.03
CA ALA A 375 0.18 -8.51 1.43
C ALA A 375 1.71 -8.57 1.50
N THR A 376 2.26 -9.22 2.53
CA THR A 376 3.71 -9.45 2.66
C THR A 376 4.01 -10.81 3.27
N GLN A 377 5.23 -11.27 3.06
CA GLN A 377 5.72 -12.54 3.56
C GLN A 377 6.44 -12.42 4.90
N ASN A 378 7.07 -11.29 5.14
CA ASN A 378 7.90 -11.08 6.31
C ASN A 378 7.65 -9.67 6.89
N LEU A 379 7.43 -9.60 8.21
CA LEU A 379 7.29 -8.31 8.91
C LEU A 379 8.61 -7.54 8.98
N ASP A 380 9.73 -8.24 8.97
CA ASP A 380 11.07 -7.62 8.97
C ASP A 380 11.38 -6.89 7.63
N ASP A 381 10.60 -7.17 6.58
CA ASP A 381 10.68 -6.41 5.32
C ASP A 381 10.13 -4.98 5.44
N LEU A 382 9.47 -4.65 6.57
CA LEU A 382 8.91 -3.34 6.83
C LEU A 382 9.93 -2.48 7.62
N PRO A 383 10.61 -1.52 6.97
CA PRO A 383 11.53 -0.62 7.65
C PRO A 383 10.77 0.27 8.64
N LYS A 384 11.48 0.86 9.61
CA LYS A 384 10.88 1.81 10.58
C LYS A 384 10.12 2.95 9.91
N ALA A 385 10.54 3.37 8.73
CA ALA A 385 9.84 4.38 7.93
C ALA A 385 8.42 3.95 7.48
N ALA A 386 8.12 2.65 7.44
CA ALA A 386 6.80 2.11 7.12
C ALA A 386 5.92 1.87 8.37
N GLU A 387 6.45 1.99 9.57
CA GLU A 387 5.68 1.82 10.81
C GLU A 387 4.42 2.71 10.89
N PRO A 388 4.46 4.00 10.47
CA PRO A 388 3.25 4.82 10.42
C PRO A 388 2.16 4.28 9.49
N MET A 389 2.54 3.53 8.43
CA MET A 389 1.58 2.88 7.55
C MET A 389 0.85 1.75 8.27
N LEU A 390 1.56 0.96 9.07
CA LEU A 390 0.96 -0.12 9.86
C LEU A 390 -0.05 0.40 10.88
N ASN A 391 0.23 1.56 11.49
CA ASN A 391 -0.68 2.21 12.44
C ASN A 391 -1.99 2.69 11.81
N MET A 392 -2.04 2.81 10.49
CA MET A 392 -3.27 3.18 9.77
C MET A 392 -4.09 1.98 9.31
N ILE A 393 -3.55 0.76 9.44
CA ILE A 393 -4.25 -0.44 9.01
C ILE A 393 -5.18 -0.91 10.11
N GLU A 394 -6.47 -0.99 9.78
CA GLU A 394 -7.49 -1.47 10.71
C GLU A 394 -7.67 -2.98 10.65
N TRP A 395 -7.50 -3.58 9.47
CA TRP A 395 -7.77 -5.00 9.24
C TRP A 395 -6.48 -5.80 9.10
N TRP A 396 -6.24 -6.71 10.04
CA TRP A 396 -5.08 -7.59 10.04
C TRP A 396 -5.50 -9.03 9.86
N ILE A 397 -5.02 -9.65 8.78
CA ILE A 397 -5.22 -11.06 8.50
C ILE A 397 -3.87 -11.76 8.60
N CYS A 398 -3.71 -12.54 9.66
CA CYS A 398 -2.49 -13.31 9.89
C CYS A 398 -2.74 -14.78 9.56
N LEU A 399 -1.98 -15.29 8.60
CA LEU A 399 -2.02 -16.71 8.25
C LEU A 399 -1.13 -17.52 9.20
N SER A 400 -1.27 -18.85 9.17
CA SER A 400 -0.48 -19.73 10.04
C SER A 400 1.02 -19.54 9.82
N MET A 401 1.73 -19.29 10.92
CA MET A 401 3.19 -19.26 10.94
C MET A 401 3.72 -20.63 11.31
N PRO A 402 4.91 -21.04 10.83
CA PRO A 402 5.58 -22.22 11.35
C PRO A 402 5.84 -22.01 12.85
N PRO A 403 5.82 -23.06 13.66
CA PRO A 403 6.32 -22.97 15.03
C PRO A 403 7.83 -22.66 14.97
N ASP A 404 8.28 -21.73 15.80
CA ASP A 404 9.70 -21.43 16.01
C ASP A 404 10.45 -22.64 16.57
#